data_fe1b19c613ff1fcfbe430fe8259d7b5d
#
_entry.id   fe1b19c613ff1fcfbe430fe8259d7b5d
#
_cell.length_a   1.000
_cell.length_b   1.000
_cell.length_c   1.000
_cell.angle_alpha   90.00
_cell.angle_beta   90.00
_cell.angle_gamma   90.00
#
_symmetry.space_group_name_H-M   'P 1'
#
loop_
_entity.id
_entity.type
_entity.pdbx_description
1 polymer ?
#
loop_
_entity_poly.entity_id
_entity_poly.type
_entity_poly.pdbx_seq_one_letter_code
_entity_poly.pdbx_strand_id
1 'polypeptide(L)'
;MSKTKTPFSWDDPFALHDQLTDDERAVQQAAHAYCQDKLLPRVQQAFRHEQTDPSIFREMGELGLLGPTIPEQYGGAGLGYVAYGLIAREVERVDSGYRSMMSVQSSLVMVPINEFGNEATKQKYLPKLATGEWIGCFGLTEPNHGSDPGSMITRAKKVSGGYSLSGSKMWISNSPIADVFVVWAKDDEGAIRGFVLEKGWKGLTAPAIHGKVGLRASITGEVVMDEVFCPEENAFPEVRGLKGPFTCLNSARYGIAWGALGAAEDCYFRARQYVLDRQQFGRPLAANQLIQKKLADMLTEISLGLQGCLRLGRLKDAGSPAVELTSIIKRNSCGKALDIARL
;
A
#
# COMPACT_ATOMS: atom_id res chain seq x y z
N MET A 1 35.62 21.19 -25.18
CA MET A 1 35.25 19.83 -24.82
C MET A 1 33.85 19.58 -25.35
N SER A 2 33.70 18.71 -26.37
CA SER A 2 32.39 18.31 -26.90
C SER A 2 31.68 17.52 -25.80
N LYS A 3 30.57 18.07 -25.25
CA LYS A 3 29.69 17.29 -24.36
C LYS A 3 29.07 16.18 -25.18
N THR A 4 29.45 14.95 -24.93
CA THR A 4 28.76 13.77 -25.47
C THR A 4 27.30 13.84 -25.06
N LYS A 5 26.39 13.86 -26.03
CA LYS A 5 24.94 13.81 -25.75
C LYS A 5 24.64 12.47 -25.06
N THR A 6 24.05 12.51 -23.88
CA THR A 6 23.46 11.32 -23.24
C THR A 6 22.37 10.76 -24.14
N PRO A 7 22.40 9.47 -24.52
CA PRO A 7 21.34 8.88 -25.34
C PRO A 7 20.02 8.92 -24.57
N PHE A 8 18.90 9.13 -25.29
CA PHE A 8 17.56 9.11 -24.70
C PHE A 8 17.16 7.67 -24.34
N SER A 9 16.75 7.44 -23.10
CA SER A 9 16.20 6.16 -22.65
C SER A 9 14.67 6.24 -22.61
N TRP A 10 14.00 5.35 -23.34
CA TRP A 10 12.54 5.21 -23.29
C TRP A 10 12.03 4.62 -21.98
N ASP A 11 12.88 3.87 -21.27
CA ASP A 11 12.51 3.19 -20.04
C ASP A 11 12.73 4.08 -18.82
N ASP A 12 13.64 5.05 -18.92
CA ASP A 12 13.95 6.01 -17.85
C ASP A 12 14.39 7.37 -18.42
N PRO A 13 13.45 8.18 -18.96
CA PRO A 13 13.77 9.43 -19.66
C PRO A 13 14.51 10.48 -18.81
N PHE A 14 14.26 10.49 -17.51
CA PHE A 14 14.87 11.43 -16.56
C PHE A 14 16.00 10.83 -15.72
N ALA A 15 16.48 9.63 -16.09
CA ALA A 15 17.51 8.90 -15.35
C ALA A 15 17.22 8.86 -13.84
N LEU A 16 16.00 8.41 -13.50
CA LEU A 16 15.58 8.24 -12.10
C LEU A 16 16.49 7.24 -11.39
N HIS A 17 16.88 6.19 -12.09
CA HIS A 17 17.78 5.16 -11.56
C HIS A 17 19.13 5.75 -11.09
N ASP A 18 19.67 6.74 -11.80
CA ASP A 18 20.94 7.41 -11.44
C ASP A 18 20.81 8.29 -10.18
N GLN A 19 19.57 8.63 -9.79
CA GLN A 19 19.28 9.46 -8.61
C GLN A 19 19.07 8.63 -7.34
N LEU A 20 19.09 7.29 -7.46
CA LEU A 20 18.92 6.35 -6.34
C LEU A 20 20.26 6.02 -5.69
N THR A 21 20.23 5.72 -4.41
CA THR A 21 21.37 5.11 -3.69
C THR A 21 21.57 3.65 -4.12
N ASP A 22 22.70 3.05 -3.77
CA ASP A 22 22.97 1.63 -4.06
C ASP A 22 21.95 0.72 -3.38
N ASP A 23 21.60 1.01 -2.12
CA ASP A 23 20.60 0.25 -1.37
C ASP A 23 19.20 0.36 -2.00
N GLU A 24 18.80 1.56 -2.43
CA GLU A 24 17.52 1.78 -3.11
C GLU A 24 17.46 1.02 -4.43
N ARG A 25 18.55 0.99 -5.20
CA ARG A 25 18.65 0.20 -6.43
C ARG A 25 18.55 -1.29 -6.15
N ALA A 26 19.27 -1.78 -5.15
CA ALA A 26 19.24 -3.19 -4.77
C ALA A 26 17.83 -3.64 -4.36
N VAL A 27 17.15 -2.84 -3.53
CA VAL A 27 15.77 -3.11 -3.10
C VAL A 27 14.80 -3.09 -4.29
N GLN A 28 14.92 -2.12 -5.19
CA GLN A 28 14.09 -2.07 -6.39
C GLN A 28 14.29 -3.30 -7.27
N GLN A 29 15.54 -3.72 -7.51
CA GLN A 29 15.86 -4.90 -8.33
C GLN A 29 15.31 -6.17 -7.69
N ALA A 30 15.47 -6.36 -6.38
CA ALA A 30 14.92 -7.52 -5.67
C ALA A 30 13.38 -7.55 -5.75
N ALA A 31 12.72 -6.41 -5.51
CA ALA A 31 11.27 -6.29 -5.64
C ALA A 31 10.80 -6.58 -7.06
N HIS A 32 11.48 -6.03 -8.08
CA HIS A 32 11.17 -6.27 -9.49
C HIS A 32 11.27 -7.76 -9.84
N ALA A 33 12.40 -8.39 -9.54
CA ALA A 33 12.61 -9.81 -9.81
C ALA A 33 11.53 -10.68 -9.17
N TYR A 34 11.26 -10.48 -7.87
CA TYR A 34 10.19 -11.20 -7.18
C TYR A 34 8.82 -10.99 -7.83
N CYS A 35 8.46 -9.75 -8.15
CA CYS A 35 7.17 -9.42 -8.72
C CYS A 35 6.97 -10.05 -10.10
N GLN A 36 7.99 -10.02 -10.97
CA GLN A 36 7.92 -10.61 -12.31
C GLN A 36 7.92 -12.14 -12.25
N ASP A 37 8.78 -12.74 -11.41
CA ASP A 37 8.97 -14.20 -11.38
C ASP A 37 7.89 -14.93 -10.57
N LYS A 38 7.35 -14.30 -9.53
CA LYS A 38 6.42 -14.93 -8.57
C LYS A 38 5.00 -14.40 -8.60
N LEU A 39 4.82 -13.08 -8.67
CA LEU A 39 3.46 -12.48 -8.61
C LEU A 39 2.78 -12.46 -9.98
N LEU A 40 3.50 -12.06 -11.04
CA LEU A 40 2.91 -11.93 -12.38
C LEU A 40 2.30 -13.24 -12.90
N PRO A 41 2.91 -14.43 -12.75
CA PRO A 41 2.31 -15.68 -13.19
C PRO A 41 0.99 -16.04 -12.45
N ARG A 42 0.80 -15.56 -11.23
CA ARG A 42 -0.37 -15.88 -10.37
C ARG A 42 -1.54 -14.93 -10.60
N VAL A 43 -1.30 -13.69 -11.03
CA VAL A 43 -2.27 -12.59 -10.93
C VAL A 43 -3.55 -12.82 -11.73
N GLN A 44 -3.47 -13.39 -12.93
CA GLN A 44 -4.66 -13.59 -13.76
C GLN A 44 -5.68 -14.52 -13.09
N GLN A 45 -5.22 -15.62 -12.50
CA GLN A 45 -6.09 -16.56 -11.80
C GLN A 45 -6.59 -15.98 -10.49
N ALA A 46 -5.71 -15.31 -9.73
CA ALA A 46 -6.06 -14.62 -8.50
C ALA A 46 -7.17 -13.58 -8.72
N PHE A 47 -7.03 -12.74 -9.75
CA PHE A 47 -8.04 -11.75 -10.12
C PHE A 47 -9.35 -12.41 -10.58
N ARG A 48 -9.27 -13.40 -11.47
CA ARG A 48 -10.44 -14.07 -12.04
C ARG A 48 -11.30 -14.75 -10.99
N HIS A 49 -10.67 -15.39 -10.00
CA HIS A 49 -11.36 -16.19 -8.98
C HIS A 49 -11.47 -15.48 -7.63
N GLU A 50 -11.07 -14.20 -7.50
CA GLU A 50 -11.06 -13.47 -6.23
C GLU A 50 -10.29 -14.22 -5.13
N GLN A 51 -9.15 -14.77 -5.48
CA GLN A 51 -8.30 -15.54 -4.58
C GLN A 51 -7.06 -14.77 -4.19
N THR A 52 -6.74 -14.83 -2.89
CA THR A 52 -5.50 -14.30 -2.34
C THR A 52 -4.72 -15.46 -1.73
N ASP A 53 -3.48 -15.63 -2.19
CA ASP A 53 -2.56 -16.60 -1.61
C ASP A 53 -1.85 -15.98 -0.40
N PRO A 54 -2.10 -16.44 0.84
CA PRO A 54 -1.46 -15.89 2.03
C PRO A 54 0.06 -16.09 2.06
N SER A 55 0.60 -17.06 1.30
CA SER A 55 2.05 -17.30 1.23
C SER A 55 2.82 -16.10 0.70
N ILE A 56 2.17 -15.21 -0.08
CA ILE A 56 2.74 -13.97 -0.60
C ILE A 56 3.29 -13.08 0.52
N PHE A 57 2.63 -13.06 1.70
CA PHE A 57 3.13 -12.28 2.84
C PHE A 57 4.47 -12.80 3.36
N ARG A 58 4.64 -14.12 3.47
CA ARG A 58 5.91 -14.71 3.87
C ARG A 58 7.00 -14.50 2.83
N GLU A 59 6.67 -14.71 1.56
CA GLU A 59 7.60 -14.47 0.46
C GLU A 59 8.10 -13.02 0.45
N MET A 60 7.20 -12.04 0.64
CA MET A 60 7.56 -10.64 0.76
C MET A 60 8.36 -10.35 2.03
N GLY A 61 8.01 -10.99 3.15
CA GLY A 61 8.71 -10.83 4.42
C GLY A 61 10.16 -11.33 4.36
N GLU A 62 10.40 -12.50 3.75
CA GLU A 62 11.73 -13.06 3.55
C GLU A 62 12.65 -12.15 2.71
N LEU A 63 12.07 -11.33 1.85
CA LEU A 63 12.77 -10.35 1.02
C LEU A 63 12.85 -8.94 1.65
N GLY A 64 12.35 -8.76 2.88
CA GLY A 64 12.32 -7.45 3.54
C GLY A 64 11.40 -6.42 2.88
N LEU A 65 10.41 -6.86 2.09
CA LEU A 65 9.48 -5.96 1.39
C LEU A 65 8.30 -5.51 2.27
N LEU A 66 8.12 -6.13 3.45
CA LEU A 66 7.11 -5.76 4.43
C LEU A 66 7.70 -4.86 5.51
N GLY A 67 7.05 -3.73 5.78
CA GLY A 67 7.50 -2.76 6.77
C GLY A 67 8.91 -2.23 6.53
N PRO A 68 9.28 -1.83 5.30
CA PRO A 68 10.66 -1.42 5.00
C PRO A 68 11.13 -0.22 5.82
N THR A 69 10.20 0.65 6.28
CA THR A 69 10.49 1.83 7.10
C THR A 69 10.48 1.55 8.60
N ILE A 70 10.17 0.32 9.03
CA ILE A 70 10.18 -0.08 10.44
C ILE A 70 11.62 -0.31 10.89
N PRO A 71 12.02 0.11 12.11
CA PRO A 71 13.35 -0.09 12.63
C PRO A 71 13.77 -1.57 12.68
N GLU A 72 15.05 -1.84 12.44
CA GLU A 72 15.64 -3.19 12.45
C GLU A 72 15.42 -3.92 13.78
N GLN A 73 15.45 -3.20 14.90
CA GLN A 73 15.22 -3.78 16.24
C GLN A 73 13.83 -4.44 16.40
N TYR A 74 12.88 -4.12 15.51
CA TYR A 74 11.55 -4.71 15.45
C TYR A 74 11.35 -5.60 14.21
N GLY A 75 12.45 -5.98 13.56
CA GLY A 75 12.42 -6.86 12.38
C GLY A 75 12.12 -6.19 11.06
N GLY A 76 11.99 -4.86 11.01
CA GLY A 76 11.90 -4.11 9.76
C GLY A 76 13.26 -3.98 9.07
N ALA A 77 13.27 -3.43 7.87
CA ALA A 77 14.51 -3.24 7.11
C ALA A 77 15.24 -1.90 7.43
N GLY A 78 14.65 -1.01 8.20
CA GLY A 78 15.24 0.28 8.56
C GLY A 78 15.50 1.22 7.39
N LEU A 79 14.82 1.01 6.26
CA LEU A 79 14.99 1.77 5.03
C LEU A 79 14.16 3.04 5.00
N GLY A 80 14.48 3.95 4.05
CA GLY A 80 13.73 5.17 3.84
C GLY A 80 12.44 5.01 3.03
N TYR A 81 11.71 6.11 2.94
CA TYR A 81 10.45 6.16 2.17
C TYR A 81 10.67 5.98 0.66
N VAL A 82 11.83 6.40 0.11
CA VAL A 82 12.13 6.14 -1.32
C VAL A 82 12.14 4.64 -1.58
N ALA A 83 12.80 3.84 -0.76
CA ALA A 83 12.79 2.38 -0.88
C ALA A 83 11.37 1.80 -0.79
N TYR A 84 10.54 2.26 0.17
CA TYR A 84 9.13 1.87 0.25
C TYR A 84 8.36 2.22 -1.02
N GLY A 85 8.58 3.40 -1.58
CA GLY A 85 7.95 3.83 -2.83
C GLY A 85 8.32 2.93 -4.01
N LEU A 86 9.60 2.60 -4.15
CA LEU A 86 10.11 1.69 -5.20
C LEU A 86 9.50 0.29 -5.09
N ILE A 87 9.41 -0.26 -3.88
CA ILE A 87 8.72 -1.55 -3.63
C ILE A 87 7.26 -1.45 -4.08
N ALA A 88 6.53 -0.42 -3.66
CA ALA A 88 5.13 -0.22 -4.03
C ALA A 88 4.95 -0.11 -5.55
N ARG A 89 5.86 0.58 -6.25
CA ARG A 89 5.90 0.70 -7.72
C ARG A 89 6.01 -0.67 -8.39
N GLU A 90 6.95 -1.52 -7.96
CA GLU A 90 7.18 -2.81 -8.59
C GLU A 90 6.03 -3.80 -8.29
N VAL A 91 5.46 -3.79 -7.09
CA VAL A 91 4.31 -4.65 -6.75
C VAL A 91 3.06 -4.24 -7.53
N GLU A 92 2.76 -2.94 -7.64
CA GLU A 92 1.58 -2.46 -8.37
C GLU A 92 1.76 -2.52 -9.89
N ARG A 93 2.99 -2.58 -10.40
CA ARG A 93 3.28 -2.93 -11.80
C ARG A 93 2.64 -4.27 -12.18
N VAL A 94 2.49 -5.20 -11.23
CA VAL A 94 1.78 -6.46 -11.42
C VAL A 94 0.29 -6.30 -11.17
N ASP A 95 -0.09 -5.82 -10.00
CA ASP A 95 -1.51 -5.66 -9.64
C ASP A 95 -1.70 -4.73 -8.44
N SER A 96 -2.70 -3.84 -8.54
CA SER A 96 -3.05 -2.91 -7.47
C SER A 96 -3.58 -3.62 -6.20
N GLY A 97 -4.16 -4.82 -6.33
CA GLY A 97 -4.60 -5.64 -5.20
C GLY A 97 -3.41 -6.12 -4.39
N TYR A 98 -2.38 -6.65 -5.02
CA TYR A 98 -1.15 -7.08 -4.34
C TYR A 98 -0.45 -5.92 -3.63
N ARG A 99 -0.37 -4.74 -4.29
CA ARG A 99 0.18 -3.56 -3.61
C ARG A 99 -0.70 -3.14 -2.43
N SER A 100 -2.03 -3.25 -2.55
CA SER A 100 -2.93 -2.94 -1.44
C SER A 100 -2.68 -3.84 -0.23
N MET A 101 -2.53 -5.15 -0.43
CA MET A 101 -2.20 -6.13 0.62
C MET A 101 -0.90 -5.73 1.35
N MET A 102 0.17 -5.52 0.61
CA MET A 102 1.48 -5.12 1.13
C MET A 102 1.42 -3.77 1.86
N SER A 103 0.72 -2.80 1.28
CA SER A 103 0.60 -1.45 1.84
C SER A 103 -0.22 -1.42 3.13
N VAL A 104 -1.28 -2.22 3.24
CA VAL A 104 -2.04 -2.38 4.50
C VAL A 104 -1.14 -2.94 5.59
N GLN A 105 -0.41 -4.01 5.31
CA GLN A 105 0.55 -4.60 6.25
C GLN A 105 1.57 -3.56 6.73
N SER A 106 2.26 -2.91 5.79
CA SER A 106 3.38 -2.02 6.09
C SER A 106 2.94 -0.67 6.68
N SER A 107 1.98 0.02 6.02
CA SER A 107 1.63 1.40 6.36
C SER A 107 0.48 1.56 7.36
N LEU A 108 -0.46 0.62 7.35
CA LEU A 108 -1.70 0.74 8.14
C LEU A 108 -1.72 -0.15 9.38
N VAL A 109 -0.83 -1.17 9.43
CA VAL A 109 -0.71 -2.05 10.60
C VAL A 109 0.62 -1.83 11.31
N MET A 110 1.75 -1.97 10.63
CA MET A 110 3.06 -1.85 11.27
C MET A 110 3.38 -0.42 11.69
N VAL A 111 3.06 0.57 10.85
CA VAL A 111 3.29 1.99 11.20
C VAL A 111 2.55 2.40 12.47
N PRO A 112 1.22 2.21 12.64
CA PRO A 112 0.56 2.62 13.88
C PRO A 112 1.06 1.85 15.12
N ILE A 113 1.42 0.59 14.98
CA ILE A 113 2.02 -0.17 16.09
C ILE A 113 3.38 0.43 16.47
N ASN A 114 4.22 0.78 15.48
CA ASN A 114 5.51 1.43 15.71
C ASN A 114 5.37 2.84 16.32
N GLU A 115 4.46 3.65 15.81
CA GLU A 115 4.32 5.04 16.23
C GLU A 115 3.58 5.19 17.57
N PHE A 116 2.58 4.35 17.82
CA PHE A 116 1.61 4.55 18.91
C PHE A 116 1.56 3.41 19.92
N GLY A 117 2.12 2.24 19.59
CA GLY A 117 2.19 1.10 20.49
C GLY A 117 3.19 1.31 21.63
N ASN A 118 2.91 0.73 22.78
CA ASN A 118 3.92 0.59 23.84
C ASN A 118 5.00 -0.43 23.44
N GLU A 119 6.10 -0.51 24.19
CA GLU A 119 7.22 -1.38 23.84
C GLU A 119 6.83 -2.87 23.78
N ALA A 120 5.99 -3.35 24.69
CA ALA A 120 5.53 -4.74 24.69
C ALA A 120 4.71 -5.06 23.41
N THR A 121 3.85 -4.13 22.98
CA THR A 121 3.09 -4.23 21.74
C THR A 121 4.01 -4.27 20.51
N LYS A 122 5.01 -3.39 20.45
CA LYS A 122 5.98 -3.38 19.35
C LYS A 122 6.75 -4.70 19.24
N GLN A 123 7.31 -5.17 20.34
CA GLN A 123 8.08 -6.42 20.40
C GLN A 123 7.24 -7.66 20.08
N LYS A 124 5.97 -7.66 20.44
CA LYS A 124 5.06 -8.78 20.18
C LYS A 124 4.65 -8.90 18.73
N TYR A 125 4.29 -7.78 18.10
CA TYR A 125 3.62 -7.78 16.79
C TYR A 125 4.54 -7.50 15.61
N LEU A 126 5.43 -6.50 15.72
CA LEU A 126 6.20 -6.04 14.56
C LEU A 126 7.10 -7.12 13.94
N PRO A 127 7.86 -7.94 14.70
CA PRO A 127 8.70 -8.96 14.08
C PRO A 127 7.92 -9.98 13.26
N LYS A 128 6.76 -10.41 13.76
CA LYS A 128 5.91 -11.39 13.07
C LYS A 128 5.20 -10.81 11.84
N LEU A 129 4.86 -9.53 11.89
CA LEU A 129 4.30 -8.81 10.76
C LEU A 129 5.36 -8.53 9.69
N ALA A 130 6.60 -8.24 10.07
CA ALA A 130 7.70 -7.99 9.15
C ALA A 130 8.10 -9.24 8.36
N THR A 131 8.09 -10.41 9.01
CA THR A 131 8.36 -11.71 8.37
C THR A 131 7.16 -12.25 7.58
N GLY A 132 5.99 -11.62 7.68
CA GLY A 132 4.75 -12.13 7.08
C GLY A 132 4.23 -13.41 7.75
N GLU A 133 4.76 -13.80 8.92
CA GLU A 133 4.20 -14.89 9.75
C GLU A 133 2.78 -14.54 10.18
N TRP A 134 2.56 -13.28 10.57
CA TRP A 134 1.25 -12.72 10.88
C TRP A 134 0.83 -11.71 9.84
N ILE A 135 -0.46 -11.74 9.50
CA ILE A 135 -1.10 -10.83 8.55
C ILE A 135 -1.94 -9.84 9.33
N GLY A 136 -1.84 -8.56 8.97
CA GLY A 136 -2.60 -7.49 9.60
C GLY A 136 -3.65 -6.87 8.71
N CYS A 137 -4.67 -6.28 9.36
CA CYS A 137 -5.68 -5.45 8.71
C CYS A 137 -5.94 -4.16 9.49
N PHE A 138 -6.61 -3.19 8.84
CA PHE A 138 -6.84 -1.85 9.38
C PHE A 138 -8.33 -1.49 9.31
N GLY A 139 -8.99 -1.50 10.47
CA GLY A 139 -10.42 -1.25 10.64
C GLY A 139 -10.74 0.20 11.01
N LEU A 140 -10.90 1.07 10.01
CA LEU A 140 -11.36 2.46 10.20
C LEU A 140 -12.76 2.66 9.63
N THR A 141 -12.94 2.38 8.34
CA THR A 141 -14.17 2.60 7.57
C THR A 141 -15.31 1.74 8.11
N GLU A 142 -16.49 2.33 8.25
CA GLU A 142 -17.74 1.66 8.61
C GLU A 142 -18.74 1.67 7.46
N PRO A 143 -19.78 0.84 7.47
CA PRO A 143 -20.77 0.80 6.38
C PRO A 143 -21.34 2.20 6.02
N ASN A 144 -21.59 3.05 6.99
CA ASN A 144 -22.17 4.39 6.80
C ASN A 144 -21.17 5.53 7.01
N HIS A 145 -19.92 5.25 7.37
CA HIS A 145 -18.90 6.25 7.71
C HIS A 145 -17.57 5.97 7.00
N GLY A 146 -17.55 6.20 5.67
CA GLY A 146 -16.36 6.08 4.84
C GLY A 146 -15.62 7.40 4.69
N SER A 147 -16.23 8.36 3.97
CA SER A 147 -15.63 9.69 3.75
C SER A 147 -15.60 10.55 5.02
N ASP A 148 -16.44 10.27 5.98
CA ASP A 148 -16.47 10.90 7.31
C ASP A 148 -16.18 9.89 8.42
N PRO A 149 -14.93 9.47 8.61
CA PRO A 149 -14.56 8.51 9.65
C PRO A 149 -14.71 9.08 11.07
N GLY A 150 -14.76 10.40 11.20
CA GLY A 150 -15.02 11.06 12.49
C GLY A 150 -16.38 10.76 13.09
N SER A 151 -17.35 10.44 12.24
CA SER A 151 -18.70 10.08 12.65
C SER A 151 -18.89 8.59 12.97
N MET A 152 -17.80 7.80 13.00
CA MET A 152 -17.88 6.37 13.34
C MET A 152 -18.74 6.09 14.58
N ILE A 153 -19.39 4.93 14.58
CA ILE A 153 -20.25 4.48 15.67
C ILE A 153 -19.68 3.32 16.48
N THR A 154 -18.62 2.67 16.01
CA THR A 154 -17.89 1.64 16.77
C THR A 154 -17.45 2.22 18.11
N ARG A 155 -17.73 1.50 19.20
CA ARG A 155 -17.47 1.90 20.58
C ARG A 155 -16.45 1.00 21.25
N ALA A 156 -15.62 1.60 22.10
CA ALA A 156 -14.71 0.94 23.01
C ALA A 156 -15.04 1.39 24.44
N LYS A 157 -15.91 0.64 25.10
CA LYS A 157 -16.34 0.93 26.48
C LYS A 157 -15.24 0.50 27.46
N LYS A 158 -14.87 1.37 28.40
CA LYS A 158 -13.91 1.05 29.46
C LYS A 158 -14.51 -0.01 30.40
N VAL A 159 -13.74 -1.07 30.66
CA VAL A 159 -14.07 -2.16 31.59
C VAL A 159 -12.88 -2.49 32.45
N SER A 160 -13.05 -3.35 33.45
CA SER A 160 -11.93 -3.80 34.30
C SER A 160 -10.85 -4.48 33.47
N GLY A 161 -9.62 -3.99 33.53
CA GLY A 161 -8.44 -4.53 32.81
C GLY A 161 -8.36 -4.18 31.32
N GLY A 162 -9.27 -3.37 30.77
CA GLY A 162 -9.19 -3.01 29.35
C GLY A 162 -10.45 -2.32 28.80
N TYR A 163 -10.84 -2.75 27.59
CA TYR A 163 -11.98 -2.20 26.87
C TYR A 163 -12.85 -3.34 26.29
N SER A 164 -14.14 -3.09 26.15
CA SER A 164 -15.08 -3.91 25.41
C SER A 164 -15.44 -3.19 24.11
N LEU A 165 -15.10 -3.78 22.95
CA LEU A 165 -15.32 -3.18 21.63
C LEU A 165 -16.56 -3.77 20.99
N SER A 166 -17.45 -2.88 20.48
CA SER A 166 -18.66 -3.27 19.73
C SER A 166 -18.86 -2.38 18.51
N GLY A 167 -19.20 -2.98 17.38
CA GLY A 167 -19.44 -2.31 16.11
C GLY A 167 -18.96 -3.13 14.92
N SER A 168 -18.92 -2.51 13.74
CA SER A 168 -18.44 -3.16 12.53
C SER A 168 -17.62 -2.24 11.65
N LYS A 169 -16.64 -2.82 10.95
CA LYS A 169 -15.84 -2.16 9.92
C LYS A 169 -16.07 -2.84 8.58
N MET A 170 -16.06 -2.08 7.50
CA MET A 170 -16.39 -2.56 6.16
C MET A 170 -15.31 -2.20 5.14
N TRP A 171 -15.17 -3.01 4.11
CA TRP A 171 -14.18 -2.89 3.05
C TRP A 171 -12.73 -3.00 3.55
N ILE A 172 -12.51 -3.91 4.49
CA ILE A 172 -11.22 -4.08 5.17
C ILE A 172 -10.37 -5.10 4.43
N SER A 173 -9.34 -4.61 3.75
CA SER A 173 -8.35 -5.48 3.08
C SER A 173 -7.67 -6.39 4.10
N ASN A 174 -7.44 -7.63 3.71
CA ASN A 174 -6.81 -8.70 4.49
C ASN A 174 -7.66 -9.25 5.66
N SER A 175 -8.75 -8.60 6.10
CA SER A 175 -9.44 -9.00 7.34
C SER A 175 -9.84 -10.48 7.41
N PRO A 176 -10.30 -11.17 6.31
CA PRO A 176 -10.66 -12.58 6.40
C PRO A 176 -9.49 -13.52 6.70
N ILE A 177 -8.26 -13.10 6.43
CA ILE A 177 -7.03 -13.88 6.66
C ILE A 177 -6.13 -13.26 7.73
N ALA A 178 -6.54 -12.14 8.34
CA ALA A 178 -5.73 -11.40 9.30
C ALA A 178 -5.58 -12.15 10.63
N ASP A 179 -4.40 -12.07 11.21
CA ASP A 179 -4.08 -12.51 12.58
C ASP A 179 -4.14 -11.32 13.55
N VAL A 180 -3.88 -10.09 13.05
CA VAL A 180 -3.83 -8.85 13.81
C VAL A 180 -4.74 -7.80 13.19
N PHE A 181 -5.55 -7.15 14.02
CA PHE A 181 -6.54 -6.15 13.61
C PHE A 181 -6.25 -4.83 14.30
N VAL A 182 -5.78 -3.82 13.58
CA VAL A 182 -5.69 -2.45 14.10
C VAL A 182 -7.05 -1.80 13.88
N VAL A 183 -7.77 -1.53 14.96
CA VAL A 183 -9.16 -1.03 14.91
C VAL A 183 -9.26 0.34 15.59
N TRP A 184 -10.01 1.25 14.98
CA TRP A 184 -10.31 2.57 15.52
C TRP A 184 -11.75 2.61 16.02
N ALA A 185 -11.94 3.06 17.28
CA ALA A 185 -13.23 3.12 17.93
C ALA A 185 -13.30 4.34 18.84
N LYS A 186 -14.52 4.83 19.13
CA LYS A 186 -14.75 5.90 20.10
C LYS A 186 -14.80 5.34 21.52
N ASP A 187 -14.04 5.95 22.42
CA ASP A 187 -14.12 5.67 23.86
C ASP A 187 -15.38 6.27 24.50
N ASP A 188 -15.54 6.13 25.82
CA ASP A 188 -16.69 6.63 26.57
C ASP A 188 -16.81 8.16 26.54
N GLU A 189 -15.73 8.89 26.25
CA GLU A 189 -15.69 10.34 26.08
C GLU A 189 -15.97 10.76 24.62
N GLY A 190 -16.16 9.80 23.71
CA GLY A 190 -16.34 10.03 22.27
C GLY A 190 -15.04 10.31 21.51
N ALA A 191 -13.88 10.17 22.14
CA ALA A 191 -12.60 10.33 21.49
C ALA A 191 -12.22 9.06 20.71
N ILE A 192 -11.71 9.22 19.47
CA ILE A 192 -11.25 8.11 18.65
C ILE A 192 -9.91 7.63 19.19
N ARG A 193 -9.82 6.32 19.44
CA ARG A 193 -8.63 5.63 19.90
C ARG A 193 -8.33 4.41 19.03
N GLY A 194 -7.07 3.95 19.01
CA GLY A 194 -6.64 2.75 18.30
C GLY A 194 -6.45 1.56 19.24
N PHE A 195 -6.78 0.39 18.75
CA PHE A 195 -6.71 -0.89 19.45
C PHE A 195 -6.10 -1.97 18.56
N VAL A 196 -5.33 -2.85 19.15
CA VAL A 196 -4.77 -4.03 18.46
C VAL A 196 -5.49 -5.27 18.97
N LEU A 197 -6.31 -5.89 18.11
CA LEU A 197 -7.03 -7.11 18.42
C LEU A 197 -6.37 -8.31 17.72
N GLU A 198 -6.60 -9.52 18.24
CA GLU A 198 -6.05 -10.74 17.67
C GLU A 198 -7.15 -11.69 17.21
N LYS A 199 -6.85 -12.42 16.15
CA LYS A 199 -7.69 -13.50 15.64
C LYS A 199 -8.05 -14.50 16.75
N GLY A 200 -9.29 -14.94 16.73
CA GLY A 200 -9.79 -15.94 17.70
C GLY A 200 -10.28 -15.33 19.01
N TRP A 201 -10.16 -14.03 19.25
CA TRP A 201 -10.78 -13.42 20.42
C TRP A 201 -12.31 -13.54 20.33
N LYS A 202 -12.93 -13.85 21.47
CA LYS A 202 -14.38 -14.03 21.56
C LYS A 202 -15.11 -12.77 21.07
N GLY A 203 -16.07 -12.95 20.19
CA GLY A 203 -16.87 -11.85 19.61
C GLY A 203 -16.27 -11.20 18.37
N LEU A 204 -15.04 -11.56 17.97
CA LEU A 204 -14.38 -11.02 16.77
C LEU A 204 -14.59 -11.98 15.58
N THR A 205 -15.17 -11.46 14.50
CA THR A 205 -15.31 -12.21 13.22
C THR A 205 -14.97 -11.30 12.04
N ALA A 206 -14.53 -11.91 10.93
CA ALA A 206 -14.10 -11.18 9.74
C ALA A 206 -14.59 -11.89 8.46
N PRO A 207 -15.89 -11.81 8.13
CA PRO A 207 -16.43 -12.42 6.91
C PRO A 207 -15.91 -11.75 5.65
N ALA A 208 -15.68 -12.55 4.60
CA ALA A 208 -15.21 -12.07 3.30
C ALA A 208 -16.33 -11.39 2.50
N ILE A 209 -15.97 -10.36 1.74
CA ILE A 209 -16.82 -9.71 0.73
C ILE A 209 -16.39 -10.22 -0.63
N HIS A 210 -17.34 -10.73 -1.40
CA HIS A 210 -17.14 -11.26 -2.75
C HIS A 210 -17.84 -10.40 -3.81
N GLY A 211 -17.48 -10.62 -5.09
CA GLY A 211 -18.11 -9.93 -6.22
C GLY A 211 -17.56 -8.54 -6.48
N LYS A 212 -16.37 -8.21 -5.99
CA LYS A 212 -15.75 -6.91 -6.27
C LYS A 212 -15.45 -6.73 -7.76
N VAL A 213 -15.60 -5.50 -8.27
CA VAL A 213 -15.31 -5.14 -9.66
C VAL A 213 -13.78 -4.97 -9.87
N GLY A 214 -13.07 -4.41 -8.89
CA GLY A 214 -11.62 -4.19 -8.92
C GLY A 214 -10.92 -4.74 -7.68
N LEU A 215 -9.56 -4.72 -7.68
CA LEU A 215 -8.72 -5.24 -6.59
C LEU A 215 -9.08 -6.68 -6.20
N ARG A 216 -9.43 -7.51 -7.19
CA ARG A 216 -9.98 -8.86 -6.96
C ARG A 216 -8.92 -9.85 -6.47
N ALA A 217 -7.63 -9.59 -6.73
CA ALA A 217 -6.54 -10.38 -6.18
C ALA A 217 -6.24 -10.09 -4.69
N SER A 218 -6.90 -9.08 -4.10
CA SER A 218 -6.78 -8.71 -2.68
C SER A 218 -8.06 -9.08 -1.94
N ILE A 219 -7.99 -10.04 -1.03
CA ILE A 219 -9.13 -10.41 -0.19
C ILE A 219 -9.56 -9.22 0.67
N THR A 220 -10.86 -9.00 0.72
CA THR A 220 -11.47 -7.89 1.45
C THR A 220 -12.65 -8.42 2.23
N GLY A 221 -12.85 -7.91 3.43
CA GLY A 221 -13.95 -8.35 4.27
C GLY A 221 -14.49 -7.26 5.17
N GLU A 222 -15.25 -7.69 6.15
CA GLU A 222 -15.70 -6.89 7.27
C GLU A 222 -14.87 -7.24 8.50
N VAL A 223 -15.00 -6.42 9.56
CA VAL A 223 -14.58 -6.76 10.92
C VAL A 223 -15.77 -6.51 11.82
N VAL A 224 -16.34 -7.57 12.38
CA VAL A 224 -17.50 -7.49 13.27
C VAL A 224 -17.04 -7.77 14.69
N MET A 225 -17.41 -6.88 15.59
CA MET A 225 -17.05 -6.93 17.01
C MET A 225 -18.33 -6.94 17.86
N ASP A 226 -18.50 -8.00 18.63
CA ASP A 226 -19.59 -8.16 19.58
C ASP A 226 -19.01 -8.33 20.99
N GLU A 227 -18.88 -7.21 21.71
CA GLU A 227 -18.30 -7.11 23.04
C GLU A 227 -16.90 -7.75 23.15
N VAL A 228 -16.03 -7.52 22.13
CA VAL A 228 -14.67 -8.03 22.12
C VAL A 228 -13.85 -7.40 23.24
N PHE A 229 -13.38 -8.20 24.19
CA PHE A 229 -12.47 -7.73 25.23
C PHE A 229 -11.08 -7.47 24.65
N CYS A 230 -10.58 -6.24 24.82
CA CYS A 230 -9.24 -5.82 24.46
C CYS A 230 -8.50 -5.41 25.73
N PRO A 231 -7.39 -6.09 26.09
CA PRO A 231 -6.58 -5.69 27.23
C PRO A 231 -6.08 -4.24 27.11
N GLU A 232 -5.90 -3.56 28.25
CA GLU A 232 -5.42 -2.17 28.30
C GLU A 232 -4.11 -1.97 27.52
N GLU A 233 -3.19 -2.91 27.61
CA GLU A 233 -1.88 -2.89 26.95
C GLU A 233 -1.95 -2.92 25.43
N ASN A 234 -3.07 -3.36 24.87
CA ASN A 234 -3.32 -3.39 23.42
C ASN A 234 -4.01 -2.13 22.90
N ALA A 235 -4.37 -1.18 23.76
CA ALA A 235 -4.82 0.14 23.35
C ALA A 235 -3.61 1.06 23.11
N PHE A 236 -3.67 1.88 22.07
CA PHE A 236 -2.62 2.89 21.84
C PHE A 236 -2.75 4.01 22.89
N PRO A 237 -1.75 4.19 23.78
CA PRO A 237 -1.93 4.97 25.00
C PRO A 237 -2.18 6.46 24.77
N GLU A 238 -1.47 7.07 23.82
CA GLU A 238 -1.44 8.53 23.66
C GLU A 238 -2.24 9.03 22.45
N VAL A 239 -2.87 8.15 21.70
CA VAL A 239 -3.61 8.53 20.48
C VAL A 239 -5.05 8.90 20.83
N ARG A 240 -5.41 10.15 20.55
CA ARG A 240 -6.78 10.65 20.66
C ARG A 240 -7.17 11.42 19.39
N GLY A 241 -8.37 11.15 18.87
CA GLY A 241 -8.92 11.81 17.69
C GLY A 241 -8.40 11.25 16.35
N LEU A 242 -8.70 11.97 15.27
CA LEU A 242 -8.37 11.54 13.90
C LEU A 242 -6.90 11.62 13.54
N LYS A 243 -6.05 12.28 14.33
CA LYS A 243 -4.60 12.36 14.07
C LYS A 243 -3.98 10.96 13.92
N GLY A 244 -4.37 10.02 14.78
CA GLY A 244 -3.86 8.64 14.72
C GLY A 244 -4.10 7.97 13.36
N PRO A 245 -5.36 7.73 12.96
CA PRO A 245 -5.63 7.06 11.68
C PRO A 245 -5.14 7.87 10.47
N PHE A 246 -5.13 9.20 10.51
CA PHE A 246 -4.66 10.03 9.40
C PHE A 246 -3.15 9.98 9.22
N THR A 247 -2.36 9.81 10.28
CA THR A 247 -0.92 9.54 10.17
C THR A 247 -0.68 8.27 9.36
N CYS A 248 -1.40 7.19 9.66
CA CYS A 248 -1.32 5.92 8.93
C CYS A 248 -1.74 6.08 7.46
N LEU A 249 -2.89 6.74 7.23
CA LEU A 249 -3.38 7.00 5.87
C LEU A 249 -2.41 7.84 5.04
N ASN A 250 -1.71 8.80 5.64
CA ASN A 250 -0.72 9.60 4.93
C ASN A 250 0.46 8.74 4.43
N SER A 251 0.91 7.77 5.22
CA SER A 251 1.92 6.78 4.81
C SER A 251 1.40 5.89 3.68
N ALA A 252 0.18 5.35 3.80
CA ALA A 252 -0.44 4.53 2.76
C ALA A 252 -0.63 5.29 1.44
N ARG A 253 -1.09 6.54 1.49
CA ARG A 253 -1.30 7.40 0.31
C ARG A 253 -0.01 7.69 -0.45
N TYR A 254 1.11 7.75 0.26
CA TYR A 254 2.43 7.86 -0.35
C TYR A 254 2.77 6.61 -1.20
N GLY A 255 2.60 5.40 -0.63
CA GLY A 255 2.81 4.14 -1.38
C GLY A 255 1.88 4.02 -2.59
N ILE A 256 0.61 4.46 -2.48
CA ILE A 256 -0.33 4.50 -3.60
C ILE A 256 0.17 5.41 -4.73
N ALA A 257 0.79 6.54 -4.39
CA ALA A 257 1.28 7.49 -5.39
C ALA A 257 2.37 6.87 -6.30
N TRP A 258 3.28 6.10 -5.73
CA TRP A 258 4.29 5.34 -6.46
C TRP A 258 3.69 4.16 -7.21
N GLY A 259 2.87 3.37 -6.52
CA GLY A 259 2.29 2.15 -7.07
C GLY A 259 1.46 2.41 -8.32
N ALA A 260 0.59 3.42 -8.30
CA ALA A 260 -0.23 3.78 -9.46
C ALA A 260 0.59 4.07 -10.72
N LEU A 261 1.78 4.69 -10.56
CA LEU A 261 2.69 4.92 -11.69
C LEU A 261 3.34 3.61 -12.16
N GLY A 262 3.62 2.65 -11.28
CA GLY A 262 4.06 1.31 -11.68
C GLY A 262 3.04 0.61 -12.57
N ALA A 263 1.75 0.67 -12.22
CA ALA A 263 0.68 0.16 -13.08
C ALA A 263 0.60 0.90 -14.43
N ALA A 264 0.78 2.22 -14.41
CA ALA A 264 0.81 3.03 -15.64
C ALA A 264 2.00 2.64 -16.55
N GLU A 265 3.16 2.37 -15.97
CA GLU A 265 4.34 1.90 -16.71
C GLU A 265 4.09 0.54 -17.38
N ASP A 266 3.48 -0.41 -16.69
CA ASP A 266 3.15 -1.71 -17.31
C ASP A 266 2.19 -1.52 -18.49
N CYS A 267 1.17 -0.69 -18.33
CA CYS A 267 0.28 -0.33 -19.45
C CYS A 267 1.05 0.28 -20.63
N TYR A 268 1.95 1.22 -20.36
CA TYR A 268 2.75 1.88 -21.39
C TYR A 268 3.67 0.90 -22.12
N PHE A 269 4.44 0.10 -21.38
CA PHE A 269 5.42 -0.82 -22.00
C PHE A 269 4.73 -1.90 -22.82
N ARG A 270 3.65 -2.48 -22.33
CA ARG A 270 2.85 -3.47 -23.09
C ARG A 270 2.22 -2.87 -24.33
N ALA A 271 1.61 -1.71 -24.20
CA ALA A 271 1.00 -1.00 -25.34
C ALA A 271 2.05 -0.63 -26.39
N ARG A 272 3.21 -0.08 -25.96
CA ARG A 272 4.33 0.26 -26.83
C ARG A 272 4.85 -0.95 -27.59
N GLN A 273 5.10 -2.06 -26.91
CA GLN A 273 5.57 -3.27 -27.57
C GLN A 273 4.55 -3.81 -28.56
N TYR A 274 3.28 -3.88 -28.16
CA TYR A 274 2.20 -4.35 -29.03
C TYR A 274 2.09 -3.52 -30.33
N VAL A 275 2.10 -2.20 -30.26
CA VAL A 275 1.95 -1.36 -31.46
C VAL A 275 3.19 -1.31 -32.34
N LEU A 276 4.38 -1.69 -31.82
CA LEU A 276 5.58 -1.90 -32.62
C LEU A 276 5.48 -3.22 -33.40
N ASP A 277 4.95 -4.27 -32.80
CA ASP A 277 4.88 -5.61 -33.40
C ASP A 277 3.67 -5.79 -34.32
N ARG A 278 2.53 -5.17 -33.98
CA ARG A 278 1.28 -5.32 -34.74
C ARG A 278 1.34 -4.60 -36.07
N GLN A 279 1.24 -5.35 -37.16
CA GLN A 279 1.21 -4.85 -38.54
C GLN A 279 -0.23 -4.70 -39.03
N GLN A 280 -0.56 -3.55 -39.63
CA GLN A 280 -1.79 -3.33 -40.41
C GLN A 280 -1.48 -2.34 -41.55
N PHE A 281 -2.12 -2.52 -42.69
CA PHE A 281 -1.88 -1.70 -43.89
C PHE A 281 -0.40 -1.64 -44.30
N GLY A 282 0.34 -2.76 -44.14
CA GLY A 282 1.74 -2.91 -44.50
C GLY A 282 2.73 -2.18 -43.61
N ARG A 283 2.32 -1.71 -42.40
CA ARG A 283 3.20 -1.02 -41.46
C ARG A 283 2.80 -1.26 -40.01
N PRO A 284 3.73 -1.06 -39.04
CA PRO A 284 3.41 -1.13 -37.62
C PRO A 284 2.33 -0.11 -37.23
N LEU A 285 1.48 -0.44 -36.25
CA LEU A 285 0.52 0.52 -35.70
C LEU A 285 1.21 1.77 -35.14
N ALA A 286 2.43 1.62 -34.61
CA ALA A 286 3.27 2.71 -34.12
C ALA A 286 3.61 3.78 -35.18
N ALA A 287 3.45 3.48 -36.48
CA ALA A 287 3.63 4.45 -37.55
C ALA A 287 2.49 5.48 -37.64
N ASN A 288 1.40 5.31 -36.90
CA ASN A 288 0.27 6.23 -36.90
C ASN A 288 0.47 7.35 -35.86
N GLN A 289 0.32 8.61 -36.28
CA GLN A 289 0.52 9.77 -35.40
C GLN A 289 -0.42 9.77 -34.17
N LEU A 290 -1.66 9.29 -34.30
CA LEU A 290 -2.59 9.16 -33.16
C LEU A 290 -2.08 8.20 -32.10
N ILE A 291 -1.39 7.14 -32.50
CA ILE A 291 -0.76 6.19 -31.56
C ILE A 291 0.49 6.81 -30.95
N GLN A 292 1.34 7.45 -31.74
CA GLN A 292 2.54 8.15 -31.26
C GLN A 292 2.20 9.20 -30.21
N LYS A 293 1.13 9.99 -30.46
CA LYS A 293 0.66 11.00 -29.50
C LYS A 293 0.27 10.36 -28.16
N LYS A 294 -0.50 9.27 -28.18
CA LYS A 294 -0.89 8.56 -26.96
C LYS A 294 0.34 8.07 -26.17
N LEU A 295 1.29 7.43 -26.83
CA LEU A 295 2.52 6.95 -26.17
C LEU A 295 3.35 8.11 -25.61
N ALA A 296 3.44 9.24 -26.32
CA ALA A 296 4.15 10.42 -25.82
C ALA A 296 3.47 11.02 -24.59
N ASP A 297 2.14 11.15 -24.60
CA ASP A 297 1.36 11.63 -23.45
C ASP A 297 1.54 10.71 -22.24
N MET A 298 1.43 9.38 -22.43
CA MET A 298 1.64 8.39 -21.35
C MET A 298 3.02 8.53 -20.74
N LEU A 299 4.09 8.52 -21.55
CA LEU A 299 5.46 8.61 -21.08
C LEU A 299 5.75 9.92 -20.34
N THR A 300 5.22 11.03 -20.84
CA THR A 300 5.36 12.34 -20.21
C THR A 300 4.80 12.34 -18.79
N GLU A 301 3.56 11.88 -18.61
CA GLU A 301 2.89 11.88 -17.30
C GLU A 301 3.54 10.91 -16.31
N ILE A 302 3.95 9.73 -16.78
CA ILE A 302 4.70 8.75 -15.95
C ILE A 302 6.01 9.37 -15.46
N SER A 303 6.80 9.93 -16.38
CA SER A 303 8.13 10.46 -16.07
C SER A 303 8.07 11.62 -15.08
N LEU A 304 7.17 12.58 -15.29
CA LEU A 304 6.98 13.71 -14.38
C LEU A 304 6.42 13.26 -13.03
N GLY A 305 5.49 12.30 -13.01
CA GLY A 305 4.93 11.74 -11.79
C GLY A 305 5.98 11.04 -10.94
N LEU A 306 6.86 10.23 -11.55
CA LEU A 306 7.95 9.53 -10.86
C LEU A 306 8.94 10.49 -10.23
N GLN A 307 9.31 11.59 -10.91
CA GLN A 307 10.17 12.63 -10.33
C GLN A 307 9.51 13.32 -9.14
N GLY A 308 8.21 13.59 -9.21
CA GLY A 308 7.43 14.10 -8.08
C GLY A 308 7.39 13.13 -6.90
N CYS A 309 7.23 11.85 -7.17
CA CYS A 309 7.27 10.80 -6.15
C CYS A 309 8.65 10.69 -5.48
N LEU A 310 9.73 10.70 -6.26
CA LEU A 310 11.10 10.67 -5.75
C LEU A 310 11.37 11.89 -4.85
N ARG A 311 11.00 13.09 -5.32
CA ARG A 311 11.18 14.31 -4.52
C ARG A 311 10.41 14.23 -3.19
N LEU A 312 9.17 13.75 -3.20
CA LEU A 312 8.38 13.57 -1.98
C LEU A 312 9.02 12.53 -1.06
N GLY A 313 9.57 11.43 -1.59
CA GLY A 313 10.31 10.43 -0.81
C GLY A 313 11.51 11.04 -0.09
N ARG A 314 12.34 11.77 -0.80
CA ARG A 314 13.49 12.49 -0.21
C ARG A 314 13.08 13.48 0.89
N LEU A 315 11.95 14.17 0.71
CA LEU A 315 11.42 15.08 1.74
C LEU A 315 10.94 14.31 2.98
N LYS A 316 10.33 13.12 2.80
CA LYS A 316 9.91 12.28 3.92
C LYS A 316 11.08 11.67 4.66
N ASP A 317 12.14 11.29 3.97
CA ASP A 317 13.38 10.79 4.57
C ASP A 317 14.14 11.87 5.34
N ALA A 318 14.02 13.12 4.90
CA ALA A 318 14.60 14.27 5.58
C ALA A 318 13.76 14.79 6.78
N GLY A 319 12.52 14.33 6.95
CA GLY A 319 11.64 14.79 8.02
C GLY A 319 10.16 14.57 7.75
N SER A 320 9.30 15.44 8.28
CA SER A 320 7.84 15.37 8.13
C SER A 320 7.35 16.49 7.20
N PRO A 321 7.27 16.26 5.89
CA PRO A 321 6.74 17.26 4.96
C PRO A 321 5.23 17.48 5.18
N ALA A 322 4.73 18.64 4.75
CA ALA A 322 3.31 18.95 4.79
C ALA A 322 2.49 17.88 4.06
N VAL A 323 1.35 17.47 4.66
CA VAL A 323 0.52 16.37 4.15
C VAL A 323 -0.08 16.67 2.77
N GLU A 324 -0.22 17.95 2.45
CA GLU A 324 -0.70 18.44 1.15
C GLU A 324 0.18 17.96 0.01
N LEU A 325 1.50 17.83 0.21
CA LEU A 325 2.41 17.31 -0.80
C LEU A 325 2.08 15.86 -1.17
N THR A 326 1.79 15.01 -0.17
CA THR A 326 1.31 13.66 -0.41
C THR A 326 -0.02 13.66 -1.15
N SER A 327 -0.92 14.59 -0.81
CA SER A 327 -2.23 14.74 -1.46
C SER A 327 -2.10 15.13 -2.93
N ILE A 328 -1.21 16.08 -3.24
CA ILE A 328 -0.94 16.53 -4.62
C ILE A 328 -0.41 15.35 -5.46
N ILE A 329 0.62 14.68 -4.99
CA ILE A 329 1.28 13.61 -5.75
C ILE A 329 0.33 12.40 -5.89
N LYS A 330 -0.31 11.94 -4.80
CA LYS A 330 -1.28 10.84 -4.87
C LYS A 330 -2.42 11.11 -5.85
N ARG A 331 -3.02 12.30 -5.77
CA ARG A 331 -4.10 12.71 -6.67
C ARG A 331 -3.66 12.67 -8.14
N ASN A 332 -2.49 13.24 -8.43
CA ASN A 332 -1.93 13.27 -9.78
C ASN A 332 -1.67 11.85 -10.29
N SER A 333 -0.88 11.05 -9.55
CA SER A 333 -0.47 9.70 -9.97
C SER A 333 -1.67 8.80 -10.25
N CYS A 334 -2.66 8.77 -9.35
CA CYS A 334 -3.87 7.94 -9.54
C CYS A 334 -4.71 8.40 -10.73
N GLY A 335 -4.90 9.71 -10.92
CA GLY A 335 -5.64 10.26 -12.05
C GLY A 335 -4.97 9.91 -13.37
N LYS A 336 -3.65 10.13 -13.46
CA LYS A 336 -2.88 9.85 -14.67
C LYS A 336 -2.79 8.36 -15.00
N ALA A 337 -2.60 7.51 -13.99
CA ALA A 337 -2.63 6.06 -14.18
C ALA A 337 -3.98 5.58 -14.73
N LEU A 338 -5.09 6.12 -14.23
CA LEU A 338 -6.43 5.79 -14.73
C LEU A 338 -6.61 6.24 -16.19
N ASP A 339 -6.17 7.45 -16.54
CA ASP A 339 -6.22 7.97 -17.91
C ASP A 339 -5.39 7.08 -18.85
N ILE A 340 -4.16 6.73 -18.44
CA ILE A 340 -3.25 5.85 -19.19
C ILE A 340 -3.87 4.46 -19.41
N ALA A 341 -4.48 3.86 -18.39
CA ALA A 341 -5.12 2.55 -18.51
C ALA A 341 -6.33 2.54 -19.45
N ARG A 342 -6.94 3.70 -19.71
CA ARG A 342 -8.09 3.87 -20.63
C ARG A 342 -7.68 4.18 -22.06
N LEU A 343 -6.46 4.66 -22.30
CA LEU A 343 -5.93 5.01 -23.63
C LEU A 343 -5.67 3.80 -24.52
#